data_bbda6a347ec08c61000ceca5726fd351
#
_entry.id   bbda6a347ec08c61000ceca5726fd351
#
_cell.length_a   1.000
_cell.length_b   1.000
_cell.length_c   1.000
_cell.angle_alpha   90.00
_cell.angle_beta   90.00
_cell.angle_gamma   90.00
#
_symmetry.space_group_name_H-M   'P 1'
#
loop_
_entity.id
_entity.type
_entity.pdbx_description
1 polymer ?
#
loop_
_entity_poly.entity_id
_entity_poly.type
_entity_poly.pdbx_seq_one_letter_code
_entity_poly.pdbx_strand_id
1 'polypeptide(L)' 'MEKQDFTIPNISCGHCVAAIKNELNEMDGVHTVSGTPETKVMLVEWDAPATLALVGDKLREINYPA' A
#
# COMPACT_ATOMS: atom_id res chain seq x y z
N MET A 1 -10.53 6.43 11.21
CA MET A 1 -9.74 6.05 10.03
C MET A 1 -8.27 6.01 10.40
N GLU A 2 -7.59 4.92 10.05
CA GLU A 2 -6.17 4.74 10.32
C GLU A 2 -5.35 5.05 9.07
N LYS A 3 -4.12 5.46 9.27
CA LYS A 3 -3.19 5.65 8.16
C LYS A 3 -1.78 5.26 8.58
N GLN A 4 -0.99 4.84 7.61
CA GLN A 4 0.38 4.39 7.85
C GLN A 4 1.22 4.59 6.61
N ASP A 5 2.47 5.00 6.81
CA ASP A 5 3.46 5.08 5.76
C ASP A 5 4.21 3.75 5.70
N PHE A 6 4.39 3.24 4.49
CA PHE A 6 5.17 2.02 4.26
C PHE A 6 6.35 2.35 3.35
N THR A 7 7.55 1.99 3.77
CA THR A 7 8.72 2.08 2.91
C THR A 7 8.88 0.76 2.19
N ILE A 8 8.77 0.80 0.86
CA ILE A 8 8.78 -0.41 0.03
C ILE A 8 9.98 -0.35 -0.91
N PRO A 9 11.07 -1.03 -0.56
CA PRO A 9 12.31 -0.93 -1.34
C PRO A 9 12.19 -1.47 -2.77
N ASN A 10 11.20 -2.31 -3.04
CA ASN A 10 11.00 -2.86 -4.38
C ASN A 10 10.36 -1.87 -5.36
N ILE A 11 9.90 -0.73 -4.90
CA ILE A 11 9.37 0.29 -5.80
C ILE A 11 10.54 0.88 -6.60
N SER A 12 10.42 0.82 -7.91
CA SER A 12 11.46 1.35 -8.80
C SER A 12 10.93 2.39 -9.80
N CYS A 13 9.60 2.47 -9.97
CA CYS A 13 9.00 3.42 -10.91
C CYS A 13 7.52 3.63 -10.59
N GLY A 14 6.89 4.56 -11.32
CA GLY A 14 5.47 4.85 -11.14
C GLY A 14 4.54 3.67 -11.39
N HIS A 15 4.94 2.73 -12.23
CA HIS A 15 4.15 1.53 -12.48
C HIS A 15 4.01 0.68 -11.23
N CYS A 16 5.07 0.59 -10.43
CA CYS A 16 5.02 -0.14 -9.17
C CYS A 16 4.03 0.50 -8.21
N VAL A 17 4.07 1.83 -8.11
CA VAL A 17 3.12 2.57 -7.27
C VAL A 17 1.69 2.32 -7.72
N ALA A 18 1.44 2.37 -9.04
CA ALA A 18 0.11 2.13 -9.58
C ALA A 18 -0.38 0.71 -9.30
N ALA A 19 0.50 -0.28 -9.44
CA ALA A 19 0.15 -1.67 -9.17
C ALA A 19 -0.22 -1.87 -7.70
N ILE A 20 0.58 -1.33 -6.79
CA ILE A 20 0.29 -1.40 -5.37
C ILE A 20 -1.03 -0.71 -5.04
N LYS A 21 -1.22 0.47 -5.60
CA LYS A 21 -2.44 1.26 -5.39
C LYS A 21 -3.67 0.48 -5.82
N ASN A 22 -3.64 -0.11 -7.02
CA ASN A 22 -4.77 -0.88 -7.53
C ASN A 22 -5.08 -2.07 -6.64
N GLU A 23 -4.06 -2.81 -6.22
CA GLU A 23 -4.25 -3.98 -5.38
C GLU A 23 -4.80 -3.62 -4.00
N LEU A 24 -4.27 -2.57 -3.39
CA LEU A 24 -4.74 -2.16 -2.07
C LEU A 24 -6.14 -1.56 -2.12
N ASN A 25 -6.49 -0.85 -3.19
CA ASN A 25 -7.82 -0.30 -3.34
C ASN A 25 -8.91 -1.37 -3.48
N GLU A 26 -8.55 -2.58 -3.86
CA GLU A 26 -9.49 -3.69 -3.92
C GLU A 26 -9.83 -4.26 -2.55
N MET A 27 -9.06 -3.91 -1.54
CA MET A 27 -9.32 -4.39 -0.17
C MET A 27 -10.49 -3.63 0.46
N ASP A 28 -11.36 -4.37 1.13
CA ASP A 28 -12.45 -3.76 1.89
C ASP A 28 -11.87 -2.92 3.03
N GLY A 29 -12.34 -1.69 3.14
CA GLY A 29 -11.92 -0.79 4.19
C GLY A 29 -10.78 0.14 3.83
N VAL A 30 -10.08 -0.11 2.73
CA VAL A 30 -9.04 0.80 2.25
C VAL A 30 -9.70 1.96 1.52
N HIS A 31 -9.39 3.19 1.95
CA HIS A 31 -9.99 4.40 1.41
C HIS A 31 -9.08 5.12 0.44
N THR A 32 -7.83 5.32 0.82
CA THR A 32 -6.90 6.10 0.03
C THR A 32 -5.54 5.43 0.03
N VAL A 33 -4.95 5.33 -1.14
CA VAL A 33 -3.59 4.83 -1.31
C VAL A 33 -2.86 5.83 -2.19
N SER A 34 -1.73 6.30 -1.73
CA SER A 34 -0.86 7.16 -2.53
C SER A 34 0.59 6.75 -2.32
N GLY A 35 1.45 7.16 -3.23
CA GLY A 35 2.84 6.80 -3.11
C GLY A 35 3.75 7.67 -3.95
N THR A 36 5.01 7.69 -3.55
CA THR A 36 6.06 8.45 -4.22
C THR A 36 7.18 7.49 -4.58
N PRO A 37 7.40 7.20 -5.87
CA PRO A 37 8.44 6.26 -6.28
C PRO A 37 9.85 6.75 -5.95
N GLU A 38 10.04 8.05 -5.87
CA GLU A 38 11.34 8.62 -5.56
C GLU A 38 11.82 8.28 -4.15
N THR A 39 10.90 8.30 -3.19
CA THR A 39 11.20 7.98 -1.79
C THR A 39 10.85 6.56 -1.42
N LYS A 40 10.18 5.84 -2.32
CA LYS A 40 9.74 4.46 -2.12
C LYS A 40 8.77 4.33 -0.94
N VAL A 41 8.03 5.39 -0.67
CA VAL A 41 7.08 5.44 0.44
C VAL A 41 5.66 5.37 -0.13
N MET A 42 4.83 4.51 0.48
CA MET A 42 3.41 4.43 0.19
C MET A 42 2.62 4.83 1.43
N LEU A 43 1.66 5.70 1.25
CA LEU A 43 0.73 6.09 2.31
C LEU A 43 -0.60 5.40 2.07
N VAL A 44 -1.08 4.67 3.07
CA VAL A 44 -2.35 3.95 2.99
C VAL A 44 -3.25 4.42 4.12
N GLU A 45 -4.48 4.80 3.77
CA GLU A 45 -5.51 5.14 4.74
C GLU A 45 -6.62 4.09 4.65
N TRP A 46 -7.00 3.55 5.80
CA TRP A 46 -8.01 2.49 5.87
C TRP A 46 -8.90 2.63 7.10
N ASP A 47 -9.99 1.87 7.08
CA ASP A 47 -10.91 1.75 8.21
C ASP A 47 -11.32 0.28 8.31
N ALA A 48 -12.05 -0.08 9.37
CA ALA A 48 -12.52 -1.44 9.51
C ALA A 48 -13.34 -1.85 8.26
N PRO A 49 -13.23 -3.08 7.77
CA PRO A 49 -12.53 -4.23 8.35
C PRO A 49 -11.04 -4.35 8.03
N ALA A 50 -10.46 -3.41 7.31
CA ALA A 50 -9.03 -3.44 7.00
C ALA A 50 -8.21 -3.19 8.26
N THR A 51 -7.04 -3.81 8.33
CA THR A 51 -6.10 -3.63 9.44
C THR A 51 -4.70 -3.49 8.89
N LEU A 52 -3.79 -2.96 9.72
CA LEU A 52 -2.39 -2.84 9.35
C LEU A 52 -1.80 -4.19 8.93
N ALA A 53 -2.15 -5.26 9.65
CA ALA A 53 -1.67 -6.60 9.32
C ALA A 53 -2.16 -7.06 7.96
N LEU A 54 -3.42 -6.80 7.62
CA LEU A 54 -3.98 -7.17 6.32
C LEU A 54 -3.31 -6.40 5.18
N VAL A 55 -3.07 -5.11 5.38
CA VAL A 55 -2.38 -4.30 4.38
C VAL A 55 -0.95 -4.82 4.16
N GLY A 56 -0.23 -5.11 5.23
CA GLY A 56 1.11 -5.66 5.13
C GLY A 56 1.15 -7.02 4.44
N ASP A 57 0.18 -7.89 4.75
CA ASP A 57 0.07 -9.19 4.10
C ASP A 57 -0.19 -9.04 2.61
N LYS A 58 -1.05 -8.10 2.23
CA LYS A 58 -1.33 -7.83 0.82
C LYS A 58 -0.08 -7.35 0.08
N LEU A 59 0.69 -6.47 0.71
CA LEU A 59 1.93 -5.99 0.12
C LEU A 59 2.91 -7.13 -0.14
N ARG A 60 3.03 -8.08 0.78
CA ARG A 60 3.89 -9.25 0.59
C ARG A 60 3.36 -10.16 -0.51
N GLU A 61 2.04 -10.31 -0.58
CA GLU A 61 1.39 -11.15 -1.58
C GLU A 61 1.67 -10.67 -3.00
N ILE A 62 1.73 -9.37 -3.20
CA ILE A 62 1.97 -8.78 -4.51
C ILE A 62 3.46 -8.50 -4.77
N ASN A 63 4.35 -9.03 -3.94
CA ASN A 63 5.81 -8.91 -4.07
C ASN A 63 6.36 -7.51 -3.80
N TYR A 64 5.67 -6.75 -2.97
CA TYR A 64 6.14 -5.44 -2.52
C TYR A 64 6.14 -5.36 -1.00
N PRO A 65 6.94 -6.20 -0.32
CA PRO A 65 6.96 -6.19 1.14
C PRO A 65 7.53 -4.88 1.68
N ALA A 66 6.87 -4.38 2.69
CA ALA A 66 7.30 -3.17 3.38
C ALA A 66 8.37 -3.47 4.41
#